data_842e872ea8a55a1a65d53dbd7bc1f350
#
_entry.id   842e872ea8a55a1a65d53dbd7bc1f350
#
_cell.length_a   1.000
_cell.length_b   1.000
_cell.length_c   1.000
_cell.angle_alpha   90.00
_cell.angle_beta   90.00
_cell.angle_gamma   90.00
#
_symmetry.space_group_name_H-M   'P 1'
#
loop_
_entity.id
_entity.type
_entity.pdbx_description
1 polymer ?
#
loop_
_entity_poly.entity_id
_entity_poly.type
_entity_poly.pdbx_seq_one_letter_code
_entity_poly.pdbx_strand_id
1 'polypeptide(L)'
;MEAALDTKTSEANLQLDYDVVVVGAGFAGIYALWKARKLGYKVEGFERAADVGGTWFWNSYPGARCDVESYNYAYFFDDSIVRDWNWSDACASQEEIQNYLRFVAERCGVLKDISFNTKIQSAHYMKVNGLWRLTASNGETLNCRYPILAIGALSEPKKPDIFIS
;
A
#
# COMPACT_ATOMS: atom_id res chain seq x y z
N MET A 1 -11.67 -34.57 20.23
CA MET A 1 -12.78 -34.15 19.34
C MET A 1 -13.39 -32.80 19.77
N GLU A 2 -12.98 -32.22 20.91
CA GLU A 2 -13.44 -30.92 21.44
C GLU A 2 -12.72 -29.70 20.85
N ALA A 3 -11.44 -29.81 20.47
CA ALA A 3 -10.68 -28.66 19.95
C ALA A 3 -11.11 -28.17 18.55
N ALA A 4 -11.85 -28.98 17.79
CA ALA A 4 -12.32 -28.62 16.44
C ALA A 4 -13.68 -27.88 16.45
N LEU A 5 -14.43 -27.94 17.57
CA LEU A 5 -15.71 -27.22 17.72
C LEU A 5 -15.50 -25.76 18.15
N ASP A 6 -14.47 -25.48 18.98
CA ASP A 6 -14.19 -24.14 19.49
C ASP A 6 -13.69 -23.18 18.40
N THR A 7 -12.95 -23.67 17.42
CA THR A 7 -12.47 -22.86 16.29
C THR A 7 -13.61 -22.45 15.33
N LYS A 8 -14.61 -23.31 15.11
CA LYS A 8 -15.75 -23.00 14.26
C LYS A 8 -16.71 -21.97 14.86
N THR A 9 -16.85 -21.95 16.18
CA THR A 9 -17.73 -21.01 16.87
C THR A 9 -17.10 -19.61 16.94
N SER A 10 -15.77 -19.50 17.02
CA SER A 10 -15.06 -18.22 17.01
C SER A 10 -15.02 -17.55 15.63
N GLU A 11 -15.13 -18.32 14.53
CA GLU A 11 -15.16 -17.79 13.17
C GLU A 11 -16.51 -17.20 12.76
N ALA A 12 -17.59 -17.62 13.40
CA ALA A 12 -18.96 -17.19 13.03
C ALA A 12 -19.31 -15.75 13.42
N ASN A 13 -18.51 -15.09 14.28
CA ASN A 13 -18.81 -13.76 14.85
C ASN A 13 -17.66 -12.75 14.66
N LEU A 14 -16.99 -12.78 13.50
CA LEU A 14 -15.91 -11.83 13.21
C LEU A 14 -16.47 -10.44 12.96
N GLN A 15 -15.99 -9.46 13.73
CA GLN A 15 -16.28 -8.05 13.52
C GLN A 15 -15.52 -7.55 12.30
N LEU A 16 -16.19 -6.76 11.47
CA LEU A 16 -15.57 -6.02 10.37
C LEU A 16 -14.86 -4.78 10.93
N ASP A 17 -13.54 -4.71 10.75
CA ASP A 17 -12.74 -3.56 11.20
C ASP A 17 -12.72 -2.47 10.13
N TYR A 18 -12.52 -2.84 8.87
CA TYR A 18 -12.46 -1.95 7.71
C TYR A 18 -13.20 -2.52 6.51
N ASP A 19 -13.79 -1.66 5.67
CA ASP A 19 -14.35 -2.09 4.40
C ASP A 19 -13.23 -2.47 3.42
N VAL A 20 -12.21 -1.60 3.33
CA VAL A 20 -11.07 -1.76 2.43
C VAL A 20 -9.77 -1.63 3.20
N VAL A 21 -8.86 -2.59 3.02
CA VAL A 21 -7.48 -2.50 3.49
C VAL A 21 -6.55 -2.46 2.28
N VAL A 22 -5.65 -1.47 2.25
CA VAL A 22 -4.66 -1.33 1.17
C VAL A 22 -3.28 -1.70 1.70
N VAL A 23 -2.61 -2.65 1.05
CA VAL A 23 -1.26 -3.09 1.42
C VAL A 23 -0.25 -2.50 0.47
N GLY A 24 0.57 -1.57 0.98
CA GLY A 24 1.56 -0.81 0.24
C GLY A 24 1.13 0.63 -0.04
N ALA A 25 2.05 1.60 0.13
CA ALA A 25 1.84 3.03 -0.06
C ALA A 25 2.73 3.63 -1.17
N GLY A 26 2.89 2.92 -2.27
CA GLY A 26 3.41 3.46 -3.54
C GLY A 26 2.30 4.12 -4.37
N PHE A 27 2.56 4.35 -5.66
CA PHE A 27 1.58 4.95 -6.59
C PHE A 27 0.19 4.31 -6.49
N ALA A 28 0.11 2.98 -6.62
CA ALA A 28 -1.18 2.29 -6.60
C ALA A 28 -1.90 2.43 -5.25
N GLY A 29 -1.17 2.34 -4.13
CA GLY A 29 -1.73 2.38 -2.79
C GLY A 29 -2.30 3.74 -2.40
N ILE A 30 -1.58 4.83 -2.69
CA ILE A 30 -2.04 6.21 -2.46
C ILE A 30 -3.36 6.45 -3.20
N TYR A 31 -3.41 6.09 -4.49
CA TYR A 31 -4.64 6.23 -5.28
C TYR A 31 -5.78 5.36 -4.74
N ALA A 32 -5.50 4.09 -4.37
CA ALA A 32 -6.52 3.18 -3.87
C ALA A 32 -7.15 3.69 -2.55
N LEU A 33 -6.34 4.18 -1.62
CA LEU A 33 -6.81 4.80 -0.37
C LEU A 33 -7.70 6.03 -0.64
N TRP A 34 -7.21 6.95 -1.47
CA TRP A 34 -7.97 8.14 -1.85
C TRP A 34 -9.31 7.77 -2.49
N LYS A 35 -9.29 6.83 -3.47
CA LYS A 35 -10.48 6.44 -4.19
C LYS A 35 -11.50 5.74 -3.30
N ALA A 36 -11.06 4.81 -2.45
CA ALA A 36 -11.95 4.10 -1.52
C ALA A 36 -12.60 5.06 -0.52
N ARG A 37 -11.84 6.03 0.03
CA ARG A 37 -12.41 7.08 0.89
C ARG A 37 -13.45 7.95 0.17
N LYS A 38 -13.18 8.36 -1.07
CA LYS A 38 -14.12 9.13 -1.90
C LYS A 38 -15.42 8.38 -2.15
N LEU A 39 -15.38 7.04 -2.15
CA LEU A 39 -16.55 6.19 -2.27
C LEU A 39 -17.27 5.93 -0.93
N GLY A 40 -16.76 6.49 0.19
CA GLY A 40 -17.38 6.39 1.51
C GLY A 40 -17.02 5.14 2.29
N TYR A 41 -16.02 4.36 1.84
CA TYR A 41 -15.55 3.19 2.59
C TYR A 41 -14.70 3.58 3.79
N LYS A 42 -14.80 2.79 4.87
CA LYS A 42 -13.85 2.82 5.98
C LYS A 42 -12.58 2.11 5.54
N VAL A 43 -11.47 2.86 5.49
CA VAL A 43 -10.20 2.37 4.91
C VAL A 43 -9.07 2.37 5.94
N GLU A 44 -8.09 1.48 5.71
CA GLU A 44 -6.79 1.49 6.36
C GLU A 44 -5.72 1.07 5.37
N GLY A 45 -4.56 1.72 5.41
CA GLY A 45 -3.38 1.40 4.64
C GLY A 45 -2.28 0.83 5.53
N PHE A 46 -1.54 -0.16 5.05
CA PHE A 46 -0.36 -0.70 5.73
C PHE A 46 0.85 -0.57 4.82
N GLU A 47 1.89 0.11 5.31
CA GLU A 47 3.16 0.26 4.61
C GLU A 47 4.30 -0.24 5.50
N ARG A 48 5.16 -1.10 4.94
CA ARG A 48 6.34 -1.63 5.66
C ARG A 48 7.45 -0.60 5.82
N ALA A 49 7.50 0.41 4.97
CA ALA A 49 8.43 1.52 5.04
C ALA A 49 7.98 2.56 6.08
N ALA A 50 8.89 3.48 6.41
CA ALA A 50 8.61 4.60 7.31
C ALA A 50 7.85 5.75 6.62
N ASP A 51 7.67 5.68 5.29
CA ASP A 51 7.05 6.72 4.49
C ASP A 51 6.42 6.14 3.22
N VAL A 52 5.64 6.94 2.51
CA VAL A 52 5.14 6.63 1.18
C VAL A 52 6.28 6.62 0.16
N GLY A 53 6.05 5.98 -0.99
CA GLY A 53 7.02 6.00 -2.08
C GLY A 53 7.16 4.67 -2.81
N GLY A 54 6.94 3.54 -2.13
CA GLY A 54 7.09 2.21 -2.72
C GLY A 54 8.48 2.04 -3.33
N THR A 55 8.58 1.80 -4.64
CA THR A 55 9.85 1.68 -5.38
C THR A 55 10.79 2.86 -5.12
N TRP A 56 10.26 4.07 -5.03
CA TRP A 56 11.05 5.30 -4.87
C TRP A 56 11.47 5.57 -3.44
N PHE A 57 10.89 4.93 -2.46
CA PHE A 57 11.41 4.89 -1.10
C PHE A 57 12.62 3.94 -0.97
N TRP A 58 12.51 2.74 -1.58
CA TRP A 58 13.51 1.69 -1.40
C TRP A 58 14.74 1.82 -2.30
N ASN A 59 14.59 2.43 -3.48
CA ASN A 59 15.67 2.55 -4.46
C ASN A 59 16.32 3.94 -4.46
N SER A 60 16.88 4.33 -3.33
CA SER A 60 17.50 5.64 -3.08
C SER A 60 19.02 5.66 -3.35
N TYR A 61 19.51 4.83 -4.26
CA TYR A 61 20.94 4.82 -4.63
C TYR A 61 21.33 6.06 -5.46
N PRO A 62 22.61 6.50 -5.42
CA PRO A 62 23.06 7.66 -6.17
C PRO A 62 22.78 7.55 -7.68
N GLY A 63 22.14 8.57 -8.23
CA GLY A 63 21.76 8.61 -9.65
C GLY A 63 20.49 7.86 -10.00
N ALA A 64 19.75 7.29 -9.03
CA ALA A 64 18.45 6.68 -9.27
C ALA A 64 17.48 7.70 -9.91
N ARG A 65 16.89 7.31 -11.01
CA ARG A 65 16.06 8.18 -11.86
C ARG A 65 15.03 7.36 -12.62
N CYS A 66 13.91 7.97 -12.96
CA CYS A 66 12.93 7.35 -13.84
C CYS A 66 13.43 7.38 -15.30
N ASP A 67 13.15 6.32 -16.02
CA ASP A 67 13.39 6.18 -17.48
C ASP A 67 12.16 6.57 -18.31
N VAL A 68 11.09 6.97 -17.65
CA VAL A 68 9.86 7.51 -18.24
C VAL A 68 9.81 9.02 -17.98
N GLU A 69 9.31 9.76 -18.96
CA GLU A 69 9.10 11.21 -18.81
C GLU A 69 8.22 11.52 -17.60
N SER A 70 8.65 12.47 -16.78
CA SER A 70 8.01 12.86 -15.53
C SER A 70 6.53 13.19 -15.68
N TYR A 71 6.17 13.85 -16.78
CA TYR A 71 4.79 14.18 -17.09
C TYR A 71 3.92 12.93 -17.27
N ASN A 72 4.44 11.86 -17.86
CA ASN A 72 3.74 10.59 -18.03
C ASN A 72 3.77 9.73 -16.74
N TYR A 73 4.70 10.03 -15.84
CA TYR A 73 4.88 9.30 -14.56
C TYR A 73 4.24 10.07 -13.40
N ALA A 74 3.00 10.52 -13.60
CA ALA A 74 2.27 11.37 -12.66
C ALA A 74 0.81 10.94 -12.55
N TYR A 75 0.11 11.46 -11.53
CA TYR A 75 -1.33 11.29 -11.40
C TYR A 75 -2.09 12.39 -12.16
N PHE A 76 -3.24 12.01 -12.71
CA PHE A 76 -4.15 12.90 -13.43
C PHE A 76 -5.59 12.86 -12.88
N PHE A 77 -5.80 12.29 -11.70
CA PHE A 77 -7.14 12.10 -11.14
C PHE A 77 -7.69 13.34 -10.40
N ASP A 78 -6.85 14.34 -10.20
CA ASP A 78 -7.21 15.60 -9.53
C ASP A 78 -6.41 16.75 -10.14
N ASP A 79 -7.11 17.75 -10.69
CA ASP A 79 -6.50 18.90 -11.38
C ASP A 79 -5.59 19.74 -10.46
N SER A 80 -5.83 19.74 -9.15
CA SER A 80 -4.98 20.45 -8.20
C SER A 80 -3.60 19.79 -8.05
N ILE A 81 -3.51 18.47 -8.18
CA ILE A 81 -2.23 17.75 -8.17
C ILE A 81 -1.41 18.13 -9.41
N VAL A 82 -2.06 18.14 -10.58
CA VAL A 82 -1.40 18.47 -11.85
C VAL A 82 -0.93 19.93 -11.87
N ARG A 83 -1.76 20.86 -11.40
CA ARG A 83 -1.47 22.29 -11.42
C ARG A 83 -0.39 22.71 -10.42
N ASP A 84 -0.40 22.10 -9.23
CA ASP A 84 0.37 22.59 -8.11
C ASP A 84 1.72 21.87 -7.94
N TRP A 85 2.06 20.92 -8.85
CA TRP A 85 3.35 20.25 -8.92
C TRP A 85 4.08 20.59 -10.24
N ASN A 86 5.33 21.03 -10.10
CA ASN A 86 6.20 21.31 -11.25
C ASN A 86 7.42 20.38 -11.21
N TRP A 87 7.57 19.58 -12.24
CA TRP A 87 8.74 18.73 -12.41
C TRP A 87 9.99 19.56 -12.77
N SER A 88 11.11 19.28 -12.12
CA SER A 88 12.38 19.98 -12.39
C SER A 88 13.11 19.45 -13.61
N ASP A 89 12.80 18.22 -14.03
CA ASP A 89 13.49 17.53 -15.13
C ASP A 89 12.51 16.69 -15.96
N ALA A 90 12.86 16.46 -17.22
CA ALA A 90 12.10 15.60 -18.12
C ALA A 90 11.99 14.16 -17.61
N CYS A 91 13.05 13.65 -17.00
CA CYS A 91 13.08 12.35 -16.30
C CYS A 91 13.49 12.58 -14.84
N ALA A 92 12.54 12.60 -13.95
CA ALA A 92 12.74 12.99 -12.56
C ALA A 92 13.66 12.04 -11.78
N SER A 93 14.41 12.61 -10.83
CA SER A 93 15.22 11.85 -9.88
C SER A 93 14.32 11.06 -8.89
N GLN A 94 14.92 10.06 -8.26
CA GLN A 94 14.27 9.29 -7.20
C GLN A 94 13.72 10.22 -6.10
N GLU A 95 14.51 11.17 -5.64
CA GLU A 95 14.14 12.10 -4.57
C GLU A 95 12.91 12.94 -4.96
N GLU A 96 12.91 13.47 -6.19
CA GLU A 96 11.78 14.27 -6.68
C GLU A 96 10.49 13.43 -6.79
N ILE A 97 10.58 12.18 -7.26
CA ILE A 97 9.39 11.31 -7.35
C ILE A 97 8.89 10.94 -5.95
N GLN A 98 9.76 10.67 -5.00
CA GLN A 98 9.34 10.39 -3.63
C GLN A 98 8.67 11.62 -3.00
N ASN A 99 9.23 12.82 -3.20
CA ASN A 99 8.63 14.07 -2.74
C ASN A 99 7.27 14.34 -3.41
N TYR A 100 7.15 14.02 -4.70
CA TYR A 100 5.86 14.07 -5.40
C TYR A 100 4.82 13.15 -4.78
N LEU A 101 5.17 11.89 -4.49
CA LEU A 101 4.24 10.96 -3.85
C LEU A 101 3.83 11.40 -2.45
N ARG A 102 4.75 11.99 -1.68
CA ARG A 102 4.43 12.58 -0.38
C ARG A 102 3.48 13.77 -0.53
N PHE A 103 3.77 14.69 -1.45
CA PHE A 103 2.90 15.82 -1.77
C PHE A 103 1.48 15.34 -2.12
N VAL A 104 1.36 14.32 -2.98
CA VAL A 104 0.04 13.77 -3.36
C VAL A 104 -0.66 13.14 -2.16
N ALA A 105 0.03 12.35 -1.35
CA ALA A 105 -0.55 11.69 -0.18
C ALA A 105 -1.05 12.72 0.86
N GLU A 106 -0.31 13.80 1.07
CA GLU A 106 -0.70 14.94 1.92
C GLU A 106 -1.92 15.65 1.35
N ARG A 107 -1.89 16.02 0.07
CA ARG A 107 -2.96 16.70 -0.62
C ARG A 107 -4.26 15.90 -0.59
N CYS A 108 -4.17 14.60 -0.78
CA CYS A 108 -5.30 13.67 -0.68
C CYS A 108 -5.74 13.40 0.77
N GLY A 109 -4.95 13.79 1.75
CA GLY A 109 -5.19 13.57 3.17
C GLY A 109 -5.20 12.11 3.56
N VAL A 110 -4.45 11.25 2.84
CA VAL A 110 -4.44 9.79 3.09
C VAL A 110 -3.36 9.36 4.07
N LEU A 111 -2.37 10.21 4.41
CA LEU A 111 -1.30 9.85 5.33
C LEU A 111 -1.80 9.38 6.70
N LYS A 112 -2.89 9.98 7.18
CA LYS A 112 -3.51 9.64 8.47
C LYS A 112 -4.20 8.27 8.48
N ASP A 113 -4.45 7.71 7.31
CA ASP A 113 -5.08 6.40 7.13
C ASP A 113 -4.04 5.33 6.80
N ILE A 114 -2.74 5.59 7.06
CA ILE A 114 -1.64 4.65 6.77
C ILE A 114 -0.88 4.35 8.05
N SER A 115 -0.85 3.07 8.41
CA SER A 115 0.04 2.52 9.43
C SER A 115 1.39 2.19 8.81
N PHE A 116 2.38 3.07 9.03
CA PHE A 116 3.76 2.90 8.57
C PHE A 116 4.54 1.90 9.44
N ASN A 117 5.71 1.46 8.95
CA ASN A 117 6.57 0.47 9.61
C ASN A 117 5.83 -0.85 9.93
N THR A 118 4.75 -1.13 9.19
CA THR A 118 3.88 -2.26 9.46
C THR A 118 3.71 -3.12 8.20
N LYS A 119 4.31 -4.31 8.21
CA LYS A 119 4.18 -5.27 7.12
C LYS A 119 2.97 -6.17 7.35
N ILE A 120 2.11 -6.34 6.36
CA ILE A 120 1.12 -7.43 6.37
C ILE A 120 1.83 -8.71 5.97
N GLN A 121 1.77 -9.72 6.84
CA GLN A 121 2.43 -11.02 6.68
C GLN A 121 1.55 -12.05 5.99
N SER A 122 0.24 -12.01 6.27
CA SER A 122 -0.70 -12.95 5.68
C SER A 122 -2.09 -12.34 5.49
N ALA A 123 -2.83 -12.92 4.54
CA ALA A 123 -4.24 -12.61 4.30
C ALA A 123 -4.97 -13.92 4.03
N HIS A 124 -5.95 -14.26 4.88
CA HIS A 124 -6.75 -15.47 4.79
C HIS A 124 -8.22 -15.13 4.54
N TYR A 125 -8.78 -15.73 3.49
CA TYR A 125 -10.20 -15.57 3.20
C TYR A 125 -11.05 -16.52 4.07
N MET A 126 -11.94 -15.93 4.87
CA MET A 126 -12.83 -16.62 5.80
C MET A 126 -14.18 -16.88 5.11
N LYS A 127 -14.34 -18.05 4.51
CA LYS A 127 -15.53 -18.39 3.69
C LYS A 127 -16.87 -18.28 4.43
N VAL A 128 -16.86 -18.51 5.76
CA VAL A 128 -18.08 -18.53 6.58
C VAL A 128 -18.75 -17.16 6.63
N ASN A 129 -17.98 -16.08 6.66
CA ASN A 129 -18.48 -14.70 6.79
C ASN A 129 -18.13 -13.79 5.61
N GLY A 130 -17.42 -14.31 4.59
CA GLY A 130 -17.07 -13.53 3.41
C GLY A 130 -16.05 -12.41 3.67
N LEU A 131 -15.25 -12.53 4.74
CA LEU A 131 -14.25 -11.54 5.14
C LEU A 131 -12.84 -12.07 4.93
N TRP A 132 -11.90 -11.14 4.83
CA TRP A 132 -10.48 -11.43 4.87
C TRP A 132 -9.93 -11.10 6.26
N ARG A 133 -9.15 -12.02 6.83
CA ARG A 133 -8.34 -11.78 8.02
C ARG A 133 -6.91 -11.52 7.59
N LEU A 134 -6.39 -10.35 7.94
CA LEU A 134 -5.01 -9.99 7.72
C LEU A 134 -4.25 -10.05 9.05
N THR A 135 -2.97 -10.43 8.96
CA THR A 135 -2.06 -10.44 10.12
C THR A 135 -0.88 -9.53 9.83
N ALA A 136 -0.64 -8.56 10.70
CA ALA A 136 0.47 -7.64 10.64
C ALA A 136 1.72 -8.19 11.32
N SER A 137 2.89 -7.60 11.03
CA SER A 137 4.19 -8.02 11.58
C SER A 137 4.34 -7.82 13.10
N ASN A 138 3.53 -6.96 13.68
CA ASN A 138 3.43 -6.74 15.13
C ASN A 138 2.53 -7.76 15.84
N GLY A 139 1.97 -8.74 15.10
CA GLY A 139 1.05 -9.74 15.63
C GLY A 139 -0.42 -9.32 15.68
N GLU A 140 -0.71 -8.08 15.32
CA GLU A 140 -2.08 -7.57 15.24
C GLU A 140 -2.85 -8.24 14.10
N THR A 141 -4.14 -8.54 14.34
CA THR A 141 -5.03 -9.10 13.32
C THR A 141 -6.22 -8.18 13.10
N LEU A 142 -6.65 -8.06 11.85
CA LEU A 142 -7.80 -7.26 11.46
C LEU A 142 -8.60 -7.96 10.36
N ASN A 143 -9.88 -7.62 10.28
CA ASN A 143 -10.79 -8.19 9.30
C ASN A 143 -11.27 -7.10 8.34
N CYS A 144 -11.22 -7.39 7.05
CA CYS A 144 -11.72 -6.47 6.03
C CYS A 144 -12.56 -7.21 4.98
N ARG A 145 -13.35 -6.42 4.25
CA ARG A 145 -14.15 -6.95 3.13
C ARG A 145 -13.32 -7.08 1.87
N TYR A 146 -12.50 -6.06 1.57
CA TYR A 146 -11.73 -5.97 0.33
C TYR A 146 -10.26 -5.62 0.63
N PRO A 147 -9.34 -6.58 0.60
CA PRO A 147 -7.91 -6.27 0.59
C PRO A 147 -7.46 -5.89 -0.81
N ILE A 148 -6.76 -4.76 -0.94
CA ILE A 148 -6.11 -4.31 -2.17
C ILE A 148 -4.61 -4.48 -2.00
N LEU A 149 -4.01 -5.40 -2.75
CA LEU A 149 -2.58 -5.67 -2.69
C LEU A 149 -1.82 -4.75 -3.65
N ALA A 150 -1.44 -3.57 -3.17
CA ALA A 150 -0.64 -2.57 -3.91
C ALA A 150 0.87 -2.76 -3.66
N ILE A 151 1.33 -4.02 -3.63
CA ILE A 151 2.66 -4.43 -3.17
C ILE A 151 3.79 -4.17 -4.17
N GLY A 152 3.46 -3.77 -5.41
CA GLY A 152 4.43 -3.54 -6.48
C GLY A 152 5.02 -4.82 -7.06
N ALA A 153 5.59 -4.71 -8.26
CA ALA A 153 6.21 -5.83 -8.98
C ALA A 153 7.71 -5.99 -8.67
N LEU A 154 8.37 -4.95 -8.15
CA LEU A 154 9.83 -4.88 -7.93
C LEU A 154 10.21 -4.85 -6.45
N SER A 155 9.32 -5.27 -5.55
CA SER A 155 9.51 -5.13 -4.11
C SER A 155 10.40 -6.21 -3.47
N GLU A 156 10.65 -7.33 -4.15
CA GLU A 156 11.52 -8.42 -3.67
C GLU A 156 12.62 -8.68 -4.69
N PRO A 157 13.91 -8.53 -4.29
CA PRO A 157 15.03 -8.80 -5.18
C PRO A 157 15.18 -10.31 -5.42
N LYS A 158 15.37 -10.71 -6.67
CA LYS A 158 15.76 -12.09 -7.03
C LYS A 158 17.24 -12.12 -7.41
N LYS A 159 18.03 -12.86 -6.63
CA LYS A 159 19.40 -13.17 -7.04
C LYS A 159 19.36 -14.31 -8.06
N PRO A 160 20.06 -14.20 -9.21
CA PRO A 160 20.23 -15.31 -10.14
C PRO A 160 20.95 -16.49 -9.46
N ASP A 161 20.54 -17.72 -9.79
CA ASP A 161 21.03 -18.94 -9.14
C ASP A 161 22.56 -19.13 -9.34
N ILE A 162 23.14 -18.56 -10.41
CA ILE A 162 24.58 -18.55 -10.67
C ILE A 162 25.41 -17.81 -9.61
N PHE A 163 24.79 -16.99 -8.77
CA PHE A 163 25.45 -16.27 -7.67
C PHE A 163 25.15 -16.87 -6.30
N ILE A 164 24.45 -18.02 -6.25
CA ILE A 164 24.16 -18.76 -5.04
C ILE A 164 25.10 -19.97 -5.01
N SER A 165 26.35 -19.73 -4.61
CA SER A 165 27.35 -20.78 -4.34
C SER A 165 27.79 -20.71 -2.89
#